data_4e4b468ba95998edbc986394dfc03ae8
#
_entry.id   4e4b468ba95998edbc986394dfc03ae8
#
_cell.length_a   1.000
_cell.length_b   1.000
_cell.length_c   1.000
_cell.angle_alpha   90.00
_cell.angle_beta   90.00
_cell.angle_gamma   90.00
#
_symmetry.space_group_name_H-M   'P 1'
#
loop_
_entity.id
_entity.type
_entity.pdbx_description
1 polymer ?
#
loop_
_entity_poly.entity_id
_entity_poly.type
_entity_poly.pdbx_seq_one_letter_code
_entity_poly.pdbx_strand_id
1 'polypeptide(L)'
;PDQLSITQRRRGIAISLCALLTLMQWQLMLDDVYWTGHWILIVWPPMTAIPIAGLVYFLREPSPEWQWLQQRWLVWLGHISFGIYLWHFQVMRVLVLLYPDLWDAPATSLLALLISLPATLALAALSYYLIEKPLMGWGKKYA
;
A
#
# COMPACT_ATOMS: atom_id res chain seq x y z
N PRO A 1 -21.58 17.78 -15.09
CA PRO A 1 -20.28 17.19 -14.81
C PRO A 1 -20.07 16.09 -15.83
N ASP A 2 -19.05 16.30 -16.70
CA ASP A 2 -18.76 15.43 -17.82
C ASP A 2 -18.35 14.06 -17.30
N GLN A 3 -19.25 13.08 -17.45
CA GLN A 3 -18.94 11.69 -17.13
C GLN A 3 -17.95 11.18 -18.17
N LEU A 4 -16.77 10.78 -17.72
CA LEU A 4 -15.77 10.17 -18.59
C LEU A 4 -16.34 8.92 -19.26
N SER A 5 -16.10 8.76 -20.56
CA SER A 5 -16.47 7.53 -21.25
C SER A 5 -15.73 6.33 -20.68
N ILE A 6 -16.33 5.14 -20.75
CA ILE A 6 -15.73 3.88 -20.29
C ILE A 6 -14.35 3.68 -20.92
N THR A 7 -14.19 4.02 -22.19
CA THR A 7 -12.90 3.92 -22.89
C THR A 7 -11.84 4.87 -22.33
N GLN A 8 -12.21 6.10 -21.98
CA GLN A 8 -11.30 7.06 -21.37
C GLN A 8 -10.87 6.61 -19.98
N ARG A 9 -11.78 6.07 -19.19
CA ARG A 9 -11.49 5.51 -17.86
C ARG A 9 -10.53 4.33 -17.96
N ARG A 10 -10.78 3.36 -18.82
CA ARG A 10 -9.90 2.20 -19.05
C ARG A 10 -8.50 2.63 -19.48
N ARG A 11 -8.39 3.60 -20.39
CA ARG A 11 -7.10 4.16 -20.81
C ARG A 11 -6.38 4.85 -19.66
N GLY A 12 -7.07 5.67 -18.87
CA GLY A 12 -6.50 6.34 -17.71
C GLY A 12 -5.97 5.35 -16.66
N ILE A 13 -6.74 4.30 -16.36
CA ILE A 13 -6.31 3.21 -15.45
C ILE A 13 -5.07 2.50 -16.00
N ALA A 14 -5.09 2.12 -17.28
CA ALA A 14 -3.96 1.44 -17.91
C ALA A 14 -2.69 2.30 -17.89
N ILE A 15 -2.77 3.59 -18.22
CA ILE A 15 -1.66 4.53 -18.17
C ILE A 15 -1.12 4.65 -16.74
N SER A 16 -1.99 4.81 -15.75
CA SER A 16 -1.61 4.93 -14.34
C SER A 16 -0.92 3.66 -13.83
N LEU A 17 -1.43 2.48 -14.19
CA LEU A 17 -0.82 1.20 -13.83
C LEU A 17 0.54 1.02 -14.51
N CYS A 18 0.64 1.31 -15.81
CA CYS A 18 1.92 1.24 -16.54
C CYS A 18 2.95 2.18 -15.92
N ALA A 19 2.56 3.42 -15.58
CA ALA A 19 3.43 4.37 -14.92
C ALA A 19 3.92 3.86 -13.55
N LEU A 20 3.03 3.30 -12.73
CA LEU A 20 3.40 2.71 -11.44
C LEU A 20 4.34 1.54 -11.60
N LEU A 21 4.07 0.60 -12.52
CA LEU A 21 4.93 -0.54 -12.78
C LEU A 21 6.31 -0.10 -13.26
N THR A 22 6.38 0.89 -14.15
CA THR A 22 7.65 1.45 -14.65
C THR A 22 8.45 2.10 -13.52
N LEU A 23 7.79 2.87 -12.66
CA LEU A 23 8.44 3.49 -11.50
C LEU A 23 8.91 2.43 -10.51
N MET A 24 8.11 1.41 -10.23
CA MET A 24 8.47 0.32 -9.35
C MET A 24 9.68 -0.47 -9.88
N GLN A 25 9.70 -0.75 -11.19
CA GLN A 25 10.85 -1.40 -11.83
C GLN A 25 12.10 -0.52 -11.75
N TRP A 26 11.97 0.78 -11.96
CA TRP A 26 13.08 1.72 -11.83
C TRP A 26 13.59 1.80 -10.38
N GLN A 27 12.71 1.76 -9.39
CA GLN A 27 13.11 1.72 -7.98
C GLN A 27 14.00 0.51 -7.66
N LEU A 28 13.65 -0.67 -8.19
CA LEU A 28 14.46 -1.88 -8.00
C LEU A 28 15.88 -1.76 -8.59
N MET A 29 16.06 -0.92 -9.62
CA MET A 29 17.37 -0.64 -10.22
C MET A 29 18.19 0.39 -9.44
N LEU A 30 17.57 1.12 -8.51
CA LEU A 30 18.19 2.20 -7.73
C LEU A 30 18.47 1.78 -6.27
N ASP A 31 18.55 0.49 -5.99
CA ASP A 31 18.66 -0.06 -4.63
C ASP A 31 19.85 0.53 -3.85
N ASP A 32 21.01 0.67 -4.50
CA ASP A 32 22.21 1.29 -3.90
C ASP A 32 22.04 2.78 -3.55
N VAL A 33 21.13 3.48 -4.22
CA VAL A 33 20.90 4.93 -4.05
C VAL A 33 20.04 5.24 -2.82
N TYR A 34 19.24 4.27 -2.38
CA TYR A 34 18.28 4.48 -1.29
C TYR A 34 18.94 4.86 0.05
N TRP A 35 20.16 4.38 0.27
CA TRP A 35 20.92 4.62 1.51
C TRP A 35 21.91 5.78 1.43
N THR A 36 22.07 6.42 0.27
CA THR A 36 23.11 7.45 0.03
C THR A 36 22.62 8.90 0.13
N GLY A 37 21.37 9.15 0.49
CA GLY A 37 20.82 10.51 0.63
C GLY A 37 20.70 11.26 -0.71
N HIS A 38 20.49 10.55 -1.81
CA HIS A 38 20.43 11.09 -3.17
C HIS A 38 19.17 11.96 -3.38
N TRP A 39 19.26 13.01 -4.19
CA TRP A 39 18.15 13.92 -4.51
C TRP A 39 16.89 13.21 -5.04
N ILE A 40 17.04 12.05 -5.66
CA ILE A 40 15.92 11.24 -6.18
C ILE A 40 14.91 10.86 -5.08
N LEU A 41 15.36 10.73 -3.83
CA LEU A 41 14.50 10.41 -2.70
C LEU A 41 13.48 11.53 -2.40
N ILE A 42 13.79 12.77 -2.78
CA ILE A 42 12.88 13.92 -2.63
C ILE A 42 11.83 13.91 -3.73
N VAL A 43 12.22 13.53 -4.95
CA VAL A 43 11.35 13.55 -6.14
C VAL A 43 10.50 12.28 -6.24
N TRP A 44 10.95 11.17 -5.66
CA TRP A 44 10.30 9.87 -5.73
C TRP A 44 8.85 9.84 -5.19
N PRO A 45 8.55 10.36 -3.98
CA PRO A 45 7.19 10.38 -3.47
C PRO A 45 6.19 11.12 -4.38
N PRO A 46 6.46 12.34 -4.87
CA PRO A 46 5.53 12.98 -5.80
C PRO A 46 5.41 12.24 -7.15
N MET A 47 6.48 11.65 -7.67
CA MET A 47 6.40 10.86 -8.91
C MET A 47 5.49 9.64 -8.78
N THR A 48 5.48 8.96 -7.63
CA THR A 48 4.59 7.83 -7.37
C THR A 48 3.17 8.29 -7.01
N ALA A 49 3.02 9.43 -6.35
CA ALA A 49 1.72 9.96 -5.96
C ALA A 49 0.83 10.32 -7.16
N ILE A 50 1.41 10.84 -8.25
CA ILE A 50 0.66 11.24 -9.46
C ILE A 50 -0.11 10.06 -10.08
N PRO A 51 0.51 8.93 -10.45
CA PRO A 51 -0.23 7.80 -11.00
C PRO A 51 -1.17 7.13 -9.98
N ILE A 52 -0.87 7.16 -8.68
CA ILE A 52 -1.79 6.70 -7.64
C ILE A 52 -3.05 7.58 -7.61
N ALA A 53 -2.88 8.90 -7.62
CA ALA A 53 -4.00 9.84 -7.70
C ALA A 53 -4.82 9.65 -8.98
N GLY A 54 -4.15 9.38 -10.11
CA GLY A 54 -4.81 9.01 -11.37
C GLY A 54 -5.67 7.75 -11.23
N LEU A 55 -5.14 6.68 -10.62
CA LEU A 55 -5.90 5.45 -10.36
C LEU A 55 -7.13 5.73 -9.49
N VAL A 56 -6.98 6.46 -8.39
CA VAL A 56 -8.10 6.82 -7.51
C VAL A 56 -9.16 7.62 -8.27
N TYR A 57 -8.72 8.59 -9.10
CA TYR A 57 -9.63 9.41 -9.90
C TYR A 57 -10.44 8.58 -10.90
N PHE A 58 -9.81 7.66 -11.64
CA PHE A 58 -10.50 6.84 -12.64
C PHE A 58 -11.32 5.70 -12.04
N LEU A 59 -11.00 5.24 -10.83
CA LEU A 59 -11.72 4.18 -10.12
C LEU A 59 -12.83 4.69 -9.19
N ARG A 60 -12.93 5.99 -8.94
CA ARG A 60 -13.89 6.58 -7.97
C ARG A 60 -15.35 6.32 -8.29
N GLU A 61 -15.70 6.23 -9.58
CA GLU A 61 -17.07 6.00 -9.98
C GLU A 61 -17.38 4.50 -10.07
N PRO A 62 -18.48 4.05 -9.46
CA PRO A 62 -18.88 2.65 -9.53
C PRO A 62 -19.13 2.23 -10.99
N SER A 63 -18.56 1.09 -11.36
CA SER A 63 -18.76 0.47 -12.67
C SER A 63 -18.88 -1.04 -12.47
N PRO A 64 -19.72 -1.72 -13.27
CA PRO A 64 -19.87 -3.16 -13.21
C PRO A 64 -18.52 -3.91 -13.34
N GLU A 65 -17.59 -3.33 -14.09
CA GLU A 65 -16.27 -3.92 -14.34
C GLU A 65 -15.37 -3.98 -13.10
N TRP A 66 -15.58 -3.08 -12.14
CA TRP A 66 -14.76 -2.93 -10.94
C TRP A 66 -15.50 -3.33 -9.67
N GLN A 67 -16.66 -4.01 -9.77
CA GLN A 67 -17.43 -4.46 -8.60
C GLN A 67 -16.62 -5.37 -7.68
N TRP A 68 -15.65 -6.10 -8.21
CA TRP A 68 -14.77 -6.94 -7.42
C TRP A 68 -13.92 -6.13 -6.40
N LEU A 69 -13.64 -4.84 -6.65
CA LEU A 69 -12.97 -3.93 -5.69
C LEU A 69 -13.85 -3.63 -4.47
N GLN A 70 -15.15 -3.82 -4.56
CA GLN A 70 -16.12 -3.60 -3.47
C GLN A 70 -16.30 -4.84 -2.59
N GLN A 71 -15.53 -5.89 -2.82
CA GLN A 71 -15.59 -7.09 -1.99
C GLN A 71 -15.18 -6.77 -0.55
N ARG A 72 -15.91 -7.36 0.40
CA ARG A 72 -15.77 -7.05 1.84
C ARG A 72 -14.35 -7.17 2.36
N TRP A 73 -13.59 -8.16 1.88
CA TRP A 73 -12.21 -8.36 2.30
C TRP A 73 -11.27 -7.27 1.76
N LEU A 74 -11.47 -6.77 0.53
CA LEU A 74 -10.69 -5.65 -0.03
C LEU A 74 -11.00 -4.33 0.69
N VAL A 75 -12.29 -4.07 0.95
CA VAL A 75 -12.71 -2.90 1.73
C VAL A 75 -12.12 -2.97 3.15
N TRP A 76 -12.13 -4.16 3.75
CA TRP A 76 -11.52 -4.38 5.08
C TRP A 76 -10.00 -4.14 5.04
N LEU A 77 -9.27 -4.66 4.04
CA LEU A 77 -7.84 -4.36 3.83
C LEU A 77 -7.59 -2.86 3.69
N GLY A 78 -8.46 -2.15 2.96
CA GLY A 78 -8.39 -0.70 2.85
C GLY A 78 -8.49 0.00 4.21
N HIS A 79 -9.40 -0.45 5.08
CA HIS A 79 -9.54 0.12 6.42
C HIS A 79 -8.30 -0.07 7.30
N ILE A 80 -7.65 -1.23 7.22
CA ILE A 80 -6.46 -1.53 8.02
C ILE A 80 -5.13 -1.15 7.34
N SER A 81 -5.18 -0.59 6.12
CA SER A 81 -3.99 -0.30 5.30
C SER A 81 -3.00 0.65 5.98
N PHE A 82 -3.50 1.65 6.70
CA PHE A 82 -2.67 2.55 7.49
C PHE A 82 -1.94 1.80 8.63
N GLY A 83 -2.66 0.93 9.34
CA GLY A 83 -2.08 0.06 10.36
C GLY A 83 -1.02 -0.88 9.76
N ILE A 84 -1.26 -1.46 8.57
CA ILE A 84 -0.28 -2.29 7.87
C ILE A 84 1.01 -1.48 7.62
N TYR A 85 0.87 -0.25 7.10
CA TYR A 85 2.00 0.63 6.86
C TYR A 85 2.79 0.94 8.14
N LEU A 86 2.13 1.17 9.27
CA LEU A 86 2.81 1.44 10.54
C LEU A 86 3.51 0.21 11.12
N TRP A 87 2.84 -0.96 11.09
CA TRP A 87 3.32 -2.14 11.80
C TRP A 87 4.30 -3.00 11.01
N HIS A 88 4.28 -2.98 9.66
CA HIS A 88 5.16 -3.86 8.87
C HIS A 88 6.65 -3.63 9.19
N PHE A 89 7.08 -2.38 9.31
CA PHE A 89 8.46 -2.06 9.60
C PHE A 89 8.88 -2.52 11.00
N GLN A 90 8.01 -2.36 12.00
CA GLN A 90 8.27 -2.79 13.37
C GLN A 90 8.37 -4.32 13.46
N VAL A 91 7.46 -5.04 12.81
CA VAL A 91 7.50 -6.50 12.74
C VAL A 91 8.78 -6.99 12.08
N MET A 92 9.15 -6.41 10.92
CA MET A 92 10.39 -6.76 10.23
C MET A 92 11.62 -6.50 11.11
N ARG A 93 11.67 -5.37 11.81
CA ARG A 93 12.77 -5.04 12.72
C ARG A 93 12.90 -6.03 13.86
N VAL A 94 11.79 -6.43 14.47
CA VAL A 94 11.78 -7.45 15.53
C VAL A 94 12.26 -8.80 15.00
N LEU A 95 11.82 -9.20 13.80
CA LEU A 95 12.28 -10.46 13.19
C LEU A 95 13.77 -10.45 12.90
N VAL A 96 14.33 -9.35 12.39
CA VAL A 96 15.78 -9.22 12.15
C VAL A 96 16.56 -9.30 13.46
N LEU A 97 16.04 -8.72 14.54
CA LEU A 97 16.70 -8.77 15.85
C LEU A 97 16.67 -10.16 16.49
N LEU A 98 15.58 -10.90 16.32
CA LEU A 98 15.41 -12.25 16.89
C LEU A 98 16.08 -13.34 16.03
N TYR A 99 16.08 -13.17 14.72
CA TYR A 99 16.53 -14.14 13.72
C TYR A 99 17.31 -13.43 12.60
N PRO A 100 18.54 -12.98 12.84
CA PRO A 100 19.33 -12.22 11.86
C PRO A 100 19.54 -12.98 10.54
N ASP A 101 19.70 -14.30 10.60
CA ASP A 101 19.97 -15.16 9.43
C ASP A 101 18.75 -15.40 8.52
N LEU A 102 17.55 -14.92 8.93
CA LEU A 102 16.31 -15.11 8.14
C LEU A 102 16.32 -14.40 6.77
N TRP A 103 17.27 -13.47 6.55
CA TRP A 103 17.34 -12.67 5.32
C TRP A 103 18.51 -13.04 4.42
N ASP A 104 19.36 -13.99 4.83
CA ASP A 104 20.61 -14.33 4.13
C ASP A 104 20.40 -15.22 2.91
N ALA A 105 19.29 -15.93 2.82
CA ALA A 105 19.00 -16.81 1.69
C ALA A 105 17.53 -16.64 1.21
N PRO A 106 17.25 -16.89 -0.09
CA PRO A 106 15.90 -16.76 -0.65
C PRO A 106 14.84 -17.61 0.06
N ALA A 107 15.19 -18.82 0.49
CA ALA A 107 14.26 -19.72 1.19
C ALA A 107 13.91 -19.19 2.60
N THR A 108 14.89 -18.67 3.33
CA THR A 108 14.68 -18.07 4.65
C THR A 108 13.97 -16.73 4.55
N SER A 109 14.23 -15.94 3.51
CA SER A 109 13.48 -14.70 3.22
C SER A 109 11.99 -14.97 2.96
N LEU A 110 11.66 -16.06 2.27
CA LEU A 110 10.27 -16.49 2.09
C LEU A 110 9.61 -16.84 3.43
N LEU A 111 10.32 -17.54 4.30
CA LEU A 111 9.83 -17.86 5.66
C LEU A 111 9.62 -16.57 6.48
N ALA A 112 10.56 -15.62 6.40
CA ALA A 112 10.42 -14.30 7.03
C ALA A 112 9.16 -13.57 6.53
N LEU A 113 8.87 -13.61 5.23
CA LEU A 113 7.66 -13.05 4.64
C LEU A 113 6.39 -13.75 5.17
N LEU A 114 6.39 -15.09 5.20
CA LEU A 114 5.26 -15.89 5.70
C LEU A 114 4.95 -15.66 7.20
N ILE A 115 5.93 -15.25 7.98
CA ILE A 115 5.74 -14.91 9.40
C ILE A 115 5.37 -13.41 9.53
N SER A 116 6.08 -12.53 8.83
CA SER A 116 5.87 -11.08 8.96
C SER A 116 4.52 -10.61 8.43
N LEU A 117 4.02 -11.21 7.35
CA LEU A 117 2.76 -10.80 6.74
C LEU A 117 1.56 -11.03 7.69
N PRO A 118 1.29 -12.24 8.21
CA PRO A 118 0.17 -12.44 9.12
C PRO A 118 0.35 -11.70 10.45
N ALA A 119 1.58 -11.57 10.98
CA ALA A 119 1.83 -10.79 12.18
C ALA A 119 1.50 -9.30 11.96
N THR A 120 1.91 -8.74 10.84
CA THR A 120 1.58 -7.36 10.46
C THR A 120 0.08 -7.16 10.30
N LEU A 121 -0.62 -8.08 9.61
CA LEU A 121 -2.08 -8.02 9.43
C LEU A 121 -2.82 -8.11 10.76
N ALA A 122 -2.37 -8.99 11.66
CA ALA A 122 -2.97 -9.13 12.99
C ALA A 122 -2.81 -7.86 13.83
N LEU A 123 -1.60 -7.27 13.87
CA LEU A 123 -1.33 -6.02 14.59
C LEU A 123 -2.09 -4.83 13.99
N ALA A 124 -2.15 -4.75 12.67
CA ALA A 124 -2.91 -3.71 11.97
C ALA A 124 -4.41 -3.81 12.26
N ALA A 125 -4.98 -5.02 12.22
CA ALA A 125 -6.38 -5.25 12.56
C ALA A 125 -6.65 -4.91 14.03
N LEU A 126 -5.77 -5.34 14.94
CA LEU A 126 -5.89 -5.05 16.37
C LEU A 126 -5.87 -3.52 16.61
N SER A 127 -4.91 -2.81 16.03
CA SER A 127 -4.80 -1.34 16.09
C SER A 127 -6.06 -0.66 15.55
N TYR A 128 -6.57 -1.12 14.40
CA TYR A 128 -7.79 -0.57 13.82
C TYR A 128 -9.00 -0.73 14.74
N TYR A 129 -9.27 -1.94 15.24
CA TYR A 129 -10.46 -2.19 16.05
C TYR A 129 -10.38 -1.60 17.46
N LEU A 130 -9.20 -1.56 18.08
CA LEU A 130 -9.04 -1.05 19.45
C LEU A 130 -8.84 0.46 19.52
N ILE A 131 -8.22 1.07 18.50
CA ILE A 131 -7.82 2.48 18.54
C ILE A 131 -8.55 3.29 17.48
N GLU A 132 -8.37 2.97 16.20
CA GLU A 132 -8.82 3.84 15.11
C GLU A 132 -10.36 3.91 15.02
N LYS A 133 -11.02 2.76 14.99
CA LYS A 133 -12.48 2.68 14.88
C LYS A 133 -13.23 3.37 16.02
N PRO A 134 -12.86 3.19 17.32
CA PRO A 134 -13.46 3.95 18.41
C PRO A 134 -13.23 5.46 18.30
N LEU A 135 -12.00 5.88 17.98
CA LEU A 135 -11.66 7.31 17.83
C LEU A 135 -12.45 7.98 16.70
N MET A 136 -12.58 7.29 15.54
CA MET A 136 -13.43 7.78 14.43
C MET A 136 -14.91 7.89 14.84
N GLY A 137 -15.39 6.99 15.69
CA GLY A 137 -16.76 7.04 16.24
C GLY A 137 -16.97 8.25 17.15
N TRP A 138 -15.97 8.60 17.95
CA TRP A 138 -16.01 9.79 18.80
C TRP A 138 -15.95 11.08 17.99
N GLY A 139 -15.06 11.16 17.00
CA GLY A 139 -14.96 12.33 16.14
C GLY A 139 -16.28 12.70 15.45
N LYS A 140 -17.07 11.71 15.03
CA LYS A 140 -18.39 11.94 14.41
C LYS A 140 -19.45 12.49 15.36
N LYS A 141 -19.27 12.38 16.69
CA LYS A 141 -20.21 12.95 17.67
C LYS A 141 -19.98 14.43 17.93
N TYR A 142 -18.79 14.95 17.60
CA TYR A 142 -18.39 16.33 17.85
C TYR A 142 -18.23 17.16 16.58
N ALA A 143 -18.42 16.56 15.38
CA ALA A 143 -18.49 17.22 14.09
C ALA A 143 -19.95 17.43 13.64
#